data_7e3eef8f6482198697bbb769a8c9d0f6
#
_entry.id   7e3eef8f6482198697bbb769a8c9d0f6
#
_cell.length_a   1.000
_cell.length_b   1.000
_cell.length_c   1.000
_cell.angle_alpha   90.00
_cell.angle_beta   90.00
_cell.angle_gamma   90.00
#
_symmetry.space_group_name_H-M   'P 1'
#
loop_
_entity.id
_entity.type
_entity.pdbx_description
1 polymer ?
#
loop_
_entity_poly.entity_id
_entity_poly.type
_entity_poly.pdbx_seq_one_letter_code
_entity_poly.pdbx_strand_id
1 'polypeptide(L)'
;MIKVAINGICGRMGTRIAELVTEDKNLILVAAVENQKHQNIGKDLGQILKKELRGVVISHELREKPDVLIDFSSPDSTVERLKTCTENRIATVIGTTGLNMKQKECVKKATEKIACLFSPNMSIGVNQLF
;
A
#
# COMPACT_ATOMS: atom_id res chain seq x y z
N MET A 1 5.29 -14.88 -9.82
CA MET A 1 4.79 -13.49 -9.80
C MET A 1 4.76 -12.97 -8.37
N ILE A 2 5.13 -11.72 -8.22
CA ILE A 2 5.10 -11.06 -6.92
C ILE A 2 3.70 -10.53 -6.67
N LYS A 3 3.11 -10.90 -5.54
CA LYS A 3 1.78 -10.45 -5.13
C LYS A 3 1.88 -9.11 -4.43
N VAL A 4 1.18 -8.11 -4.95
CA VAL A 4 1.24 -6.73 -4.45
C VAL A 4 -0.12 -6.32 -3.88
N ALA A 5 -0.10 -5.68 -2.72
CA ALA A 5 -1.26 -4.99 -2.17
C ALA A 5 -0.95 -3.50 -2.11
N ILE A 6 -1.96 -2.66 -2.28
CA ILE A 6 -1.80 -1.21 -2.22
C ILE A 6 -2.75 -0.66 -1.15
N ASN A 7 -2.19 0.09 -0.19
CA ASN A 7 -2.96 0.86 0.79
C ASN A 7 -3.01 2.31 0.33
N GLY A 8 -4.18 2.90 0.37
CA GLY A 8 -4.41 4.23 -0.19
C GLY A 8 -4.70 4.16 -1.68
N ILE A 9 -5.40 3.11 -2.10
CA ILE A 9 -5.63 2.80 -3.52
C ILE A 9 -6.35 3.90 -4.27
N CYS A 10 -7.24 4.64 -3.61
CA CYS A 10 -8.04 5.69 -4.26
C CYS A 10 -7.31 7.03 -4.34
N GLY A 11 -6.15 7.14 -3.71
CA GLY A 11 -5.32 8.35 -3.81
C GLY A 11 -4.64 8.42 -5.16
N ARG A 12 -4.09 9.61 -5.45
CA ARG A 12 -3.42 9.87 -6.72
C ARG A 12 -2.26 8.89 -6.97
N MET A 13 -1.38 8.73 -5.97
CA MET A 13 -0.25 7.82 -6.09
C MET A 13 -0.67 6.36 -6.09
N GLY A 14 -1.62 6.01 -5.23
CA GLY A 14 -2.12 4.63 -5.17
C GLY A 14 -2.70 4.18 -6.50
N THR A 15 -3.51 5.02 -7.12
CA THR A 15 -4.10 4.74 -8.42
C THR A 15 -3.02 4.57 -9.49
N ARG A 16 -2.03 5.46 -9.51
CA ARG A 16 -0.96 5.40 -10.48
C ARG A 16 -0.10 4.13 -10.31
N ILE A 17 0.21 3.77 -9.09
CA ILE A 17 0.98 2.57 -8.80
C ILE A 17 0.18 1.33 -9.22
N ALA A 18 -1.14 1.33 -8.96
CA ALA A 18 -1.99 0.23 -9.38
C ALA A 18 -1.93 0.03 -10.91
N GLU A 19 -1.97 1.12 -11.67
CA GLU A 19 -1.84 1.05 -13.12
C GLU A 19 -0.51 0.41 -13.53
N LEU A 20 0.58 0.84 -12.91
CA LEU A 20 1.91 0.32 -13.21
C LEU A 20 2.03 -1.16 -12.85
N VAL A 21 1.49 -1.56 -11.71
CA VAL A 21 1.51 -2.96 -11.28
C VAL A 21 0.74 -3.83 -12.26
N THR A 22 -0.42 -3.38 -12.72
CA THR A 22 -1.24 -4.17 -13.65
C THR A 22 -0.62 -4.29 -15.03
N GLU A 23 0.29 -3.39 -15.39
CA GLU A 23 1.00 -3.43 -16.68
C GLU A 23 2.27 -4.28 -16.62
N ASP A 24 2.74 -4.64 -15.44
CA ASP A 24 3.97 -5.39 -15.27
C ASP A 24 3.69 -6.90 -15.26
N LYS A 25 4.42 -7.64 -16.10
CA LYS A 25 4.22 -9.09 -16.24
C LYS A 25 4.65 -9.89 -15.03
N ASN A 26 5.50 -9.32 -14.19
CA ASN A 26 6.06 -10.01 -13.02
C ASN A 26 5.31 -9.73 -11.74
N LEU A 27 4.32 -8.83 -11.79
CA LEU A 27 3.55 -8.40 -10.62
C LEU A 27 2.09 -8.72 -10.80
N ILE A 28 1.43 -9.05 -9.71
CA ILE A 28 -0.03 -9.22 -9.70
C ILE A 28 -0.61 -8.45 -8.51
N LEU A 29 -1.61 -7.62 -8.78
CA LEU A 29 -2.31 -6.88 -7.75
C LEU A 29 -3.37 -7.78 -7.13
N VAL A 30 -3.20 -8.11 -5.85
CA VAL A 30 -4.10 -9.04 -5.16
C VAL A 30 -5.02 -8.36 -4.15
N ALA A 31 -4.70 -7.14 -3.72
CA ALA A 31 -5.51 -6.43 -2.75
C ALA A 31 -5.41 -4.92 -2.93
N ALA A 32 -6.54 -4.26 -2.73
CA ALA A 32 -6.65 -2.81 -2.80
C ALA A 32 -7.34 -2.35 -1.52
N VAL A 33 -6.64 -1.55 -0.72
CA VAL A 33 -7.09 -1.16 0.61
C VAL A 33 -7.30 0.34 0.68
N GLU A 34 -8.38 0.75 1.34
CA GLU A 34 -8.72 2.16 1.50
C GLU A 34 -9.42 2.38 2.84
N ASN A 35 -9.57 3.63 3.25
CA ASN A 35 -10.28 3.99 4.46
C ASN A 35 -11.73 3.48 4.39
N GLN A 36 -12.22 2.89 5.48
CA GLN A 36 -13.55 2.27 5.50
C GLN A 36 -14.68 3.26 5.21
N LYS A 37 -14.45 4.54 5.40
CA LYS A 37 -15.46 5.58 5.12
C LYS A 37 -15.42 6.07 3.68
N HIS A 38 -14.47 5.59 2.89
CA HIS A 38 -14.35 6.01 1.50
C HIS A 38 -15.53 5.48 0.67
N GLN A 39 -16.04 6.33 -0.22
CA GLN A 39 -17.20 5.97 -1.04
C GLN A 39 -16.96 4.80 -1.99
N ASN A 40 -15.70 4.50 -2.31
CA ASN A 40 -15.35 3.44 -3.25
C ASN A 40 -15.15 2.06 -2.60
N ILE A 41 -15.34 1.95 -1.28
CA ILE A 41 -15.29 0.65 -0.60
C ILE A 41 -16.36 -0.25 -1.21
N GLY A 42 -16.01 -1.48 -1.54
CA GLY A 42 -16.91 -2.46 -2.14
C GLY A 42 -16.95 -2.44 -3.65
N LYS A 43 -16.35 -1.45 -4.29
CA LYS A 43 -16.28 -1.38 -5.76
C LYS A 43 -15.12 -2.18 -6.28
N ASP A 44 -15.27 -2.72 -7.47
CA ASP A 44 -14.16 -3.39 -8.15
C ASP A 44 -13.15 -2.36 -8.62
N LEU A 45 -11.88 -2.68 -8.46
CA LEU A 45 -10.80 -1.78 -8.84
C LEU A 45 -10.81 -1.44 -10.32
N GLY A 46 -11.31 -2.34 -11.16
CA GLY A 46 -11.44 -2.09 -12.59
C GLY A 46 -12.27 -0.87 -12.92
N GLN A 47 -13.29 -0.58 -12.09
CA GLN A 47 -14.12 0.60 -12.29
C GLN A 47 -13.33 1.89 -12.04
N ILE A 48 -12.43 1.86 -11.07
CA ILE A 48 -11.62 3.03 -10.71
C ILE A 48 -10.54 3.28 -11.77
N LEU A 49 -9.92 2.21 -12.24
CA LEU A 49 -8.84 2.30 -13.23
C LEU A 49 -9.37 2.44 -14.66
N LYS A 50 -10.69 2.32 -14.85
CA LYS A 50 -11.33 2.35 -16.18
C LYS A 50 -10.73 1.29 -17.09
N LYS A 51 -10.54 0.09 -16.56
CA LYS A 51 -10.01 -1.09 -17.26
C LYS A 51 -10.97 -2.25 -17.05
N GLU A 52 -10.67 -3.40 -17.67
CA GLU A 52 -11.48 -4.58 -17.45
C GLU A 52 -11.50 -4.92 -15.95
N LEU A 53 -12.64 -5.45 -15.49
CA LEU A 53 -12.78 -5.86 -14.11
C LEU A 53 -11.76 -6.94 -13.79
N ARG A 54 -11.07 -6.75 -12.65
CA ARG A 54 -9.96 -7.64 -12.26
C ARG A 54 -10.32 -8.55 -11.11
N GLY A 55 -11.51 -8.40 -10.55
CA GLY A 55 -11.93 -9.19 -9.40
C GLY A 55 -11.29 -8.73 -8.09
N VAL A 56 -10.61 -7.59 -8.09
CA VAL A 56 -10.04 -7.01 -6.87
C VAL A 56 -11.01 -5.97 -6.33
N VAL A 57 -11.63 -6.25 -5.20
CA VAL A 57 -12.61 -5.37 -4.57
C VAL A 57 -11.90 -4.48 -3.55
N ILE A 58 -12.20 -3.18 -3.60
CA ILE A 58 -11.62 -2.22 -2.66
C ILE A 58 -12.20 -2.49 -1.27
N SER A 59 -11.32 -2.73 -0.31
CA SER A 59 -11.69 -3.12 1.06
C SER A 59 -10.97 -2.24 2.07
N HIS A 60 -11.48 -2.16 3.29
CA HIS A 60 -10.79 -1.49 4.38
C HIS A 60 -9.88 -2.43 5.16
N GLU A 61 -9.86 -3.70 4.81
CA GLU A 61 -9.03 -4.72 5.45
C GLU A 61 -8.15 -5.41 4.42
N LEU A 62 -6.97 -5.83 4.87
CA LEU A 62 -6.06 -6.64 4.04
C LEU A 62 -6.44 -8.10 4.21
N ARG A 63 -7.29 -8.61 3.32
CA ARG A 63 -7.86 -9.96 3.42
C ARG A 63 -6.99 -11.05 2.80
N GLU A 64 -6.17 -10.67 1.83
CA GLU A 64 -5.29 -11.62 1.18
C GLU A 64 -3.85 -11.24 1.47
N LYS A 65 -3.02 -12.22 1.81
CA LYS A 65 -1.62 -11.96 2.13
C LYS A 65 -0.80 -11.72 0.87
N PRO A 66 -0.29 -10.49 0.66
CA PRO A 66 0.60 -10.21 -0.46
C PRO A 66 2.04 -10.55 -0.09
N ASP A 67 2.93 -10.49 -1.06
CA ASP A 67 4.36 -10.52 -0.81
C ASP A 67 4.85 -9.15 -0.36
N VAL A 68 4.24 -8.09 -0.86
CA VAL A 68 4.61 -6.72 -0.50
C VAL A 68 3.37 -5.82 -0.46
N LEU A 69 3.33 -4.94 0.52
CA LEU A 69 2.32 -3.88 0.62
C LEU A 69 2.99 -2.56 0.27
N ILE A 70 2.38 -1.81 -0.64
CA ILE A 70 2.83 -0.45 -0.99
C ILE A 70 1.82 0.51 -0.38
N ASP A 71 2.31 1.45 0.41
CA ASP A 71 1.46 2.34 1.21
C ASP A 71 1.68 3.81 0.87
N PHE A 72 0.64 4.43 0.29
CA PHE A 72 0.55 5.88 0.05
C PHE A 72 -0.79 6.35 0.59
N SER A 73 -0.94 6.32 1.90
CA SER A 73 -2.21 6.64 2.55
C SER A 73 -2.04 7.84 3.50
N SER A 74 -2.58 7.73 4.70
CA SER A 74 -2.44 8.73 5.75
C SER A 74 -1.55 8.18 6.86
N PRO A 75 -0.95 9.05 7.70
CA PRO A 75 -0.11 8.58 8.81
C PRO A 75 -0.79 7.56 9.71
N ASP A 76 -2.04 7.78 10.06
CA ASP A 76 -2.77 6.83 10.92
C ASP A 76 -3.01 5.50 10.22
N SER A 77 -3.35 5.54 8.94
CA SER A 77 -3.55 4.33 8.15
C SER A 77 -2.25 3.54 8.00
N THR A 78 -1.14 4.24 7.79
CA THR A 78 0.18 3.61 7.70
C THR A 78 0.51 2.83 8.96
N VAL A 79 0.30 3.42 10.13
CA VAL A 79 0.58 2.75 11.41
C VAL A 79 -0.31 1.51 11.57
N GLU A 80 -1.58 1.63 11.23
CA GLU A 80 -2.52 0.51 11.31
C GLU A 80 -2.10 -0.65 10.40
N ARG A 81 -1.72 -0.34 9.16
CA ARG A 81 -1.29 -1.37 8.20
C ARG A 81 0.05 -1.98 8.58
N LEU A 82 0.96 -1.19 9.12
CA LEU A 82 2.23 -1.71 9.61
C LEU A 82 2.03 -2.79 10.67
N LYS A 83 1.07 -2.60 11.55
CA LYS A 83 0.75 -3.60 12.56
C LYS A 83 0.36 -4.92 11.92
N THR A 84 -0.54 -4.88 10.95
CA THR A 84 -0.97 -6.07 10.21
C THR A 84 0.21 -6.71 9.46
N CYS A 85 1.01 -5.89 8.78
CA CYS A 85 2.15 -6.39 8.01
C CYS A 85 3.20 -7.03 8.90
N THR A 86 3.46 -6.44 10.06
CA THR A 86 4.43 -6.99 11.00
C THR A 86 3.97 -8.33 11.56
N GLU A 87 2.69 -8.44 11.91
CA GLU A 87 2.12 -9.68 12.42
C GLU A 87 2.15 -10.80 11.39
N ASN A 88 1.99 -10.48 10.12
CA ASN A 88 1.92 -11.46 9.03
C ASN A 88 3.19 -11.53 8.20
N ARG A 89 4.24 -10.86 8.61
CA ARG A 89 5.55 -10.84 7.95
C ARG A 89 5.46 -10.45 6.48
N ILE A 90 4.79 -9.34 6.22
CA ILE A 90 4.63 -8.79 4.89
C ILE A 90 5.62 -7.63 4.69
N ALA A 91 6.45 -7.72 3.65
CA ALA A 91 7.35 -6.62 3.30
C ALA A 91 6.53 -5.38 2.95
N THR A 92 6.99 -4.20 3.34
CA THR A 92 6.22 -2.97 3.19
C THR A 92 7.07 -1.84 2.60
N VAL A 93 6.50 -1.13 1.63
CA VAL A 93 7.08 0.08 1.06
C VAL A 93 6.16 1.23 1.42
N ILE A 94 6.67 2.19 2.20
CA ILE A 94 5.88 3.31 2.72
C ILE A 94 6.30 4.61 2.05
N GLY A 95 5.36 5.23 1.33
CA GLY A 95 5.55 6.55 0.73
C GLY A 95 4.69 7.63 1.38
N THR A 96 3.94 7.28 2.42
CA THR A 96 3.07 8.22 3.13
C THR A 96 3.87 9.34 3.75
N THR A 97 3.41 10.59 3.55
CA THR A 97 4.05 11.77 4.11
C THR A 97 3.35 12.21 5.40
N GLY A 98 4.04 13.03 6.19
CA GLY A 98 3.42 13.65 7.35
C GLY A 98 3.43 12.85 8.65
N LEU A 99 4.18 11.76 8.70
CA LEU A 99 4.30 11.00 9.94
C LEU A 99 4.97 11.85 11.02
N ASN A 100 4.41 11.83 12.24
CA ASN A 100 5.02 12.48 13.38
C ASN A 100 6.13 11.58 13.96
N MET A 101 6.81 12.07 15.01
CA MET A 101 7.93 11.32 15.62
C MET A 101 7.51 9.96 16.13
N LYS A 102 6.34 9.89 16.77
CA LYS A 102 5.82 8.65 17.33
C LYS A 102 5.50 7.62 16.25
N GLN A 103 4.94 8.09 15.15
CA GLN A 103 4.61 7.25 14.01
C GLN A 103 5.87 6.76 13.29
N LYS A 104 6.88 7.62 13.15
CA LYS A 104 8.18 7.22 12.60
C LYS A 104 8.85 6.17 13.46
N GLU A 105 8.67 6.24 14.77
CA GLU A 105 9.18 5.21 15.68
C GLU A 105 8.51 3.87 15.42
N CYS A 106 7.22 3.85 15.11
CA CYS A 106 6.53 2.63 14.73
C CYS A 106 7.13 2.01 13.47
N VAL A 107 7.46 2.84 12.48
CA VAL A 107 8.13 2.38 11.26
C VAL A 107 9.48 1.77 11.59
N LYS A 108 10.26 2.45 12.43
CA LYS A 108 11.58 1.98 12.83
C LYS A 108 11.51 0.61 13.51
N LYS A 109 10.55 0.43 14.41
CA LYS A 109 10.35 -0.87 15.07
C LYS A 109 9.96 -1.95 14.08
N ALA A 110 9.15 -1.61 13.08
CA ALA A 110 8.75 -2.57 12.06
C ALA A 110 9.95 -3.07 11.25
N THR A 111 10.94 -2.22 11.01
CA THR A 111 12.14 -2.62 10.26
C THR A 111 12.95 -3.71 10.94
N GLU A 112 12.72 -3.93 12.23
CA GLU A 112 13.39 -5.00 12.97
C GLU A 112 12.75 -6.36 12.71
N LYS A 113 11.52 -6.38 12.20
CA LYS A 113 10.76 -7.62 12.01
C LYS A 113 10.46 -7.95 10.56
N ILE A 114 10.33 -6.94 9.72
CA ILE A 114 10.02 -7.11 8.29
C ILE A 114 10.90 -6.21 7.45
N ALA A 115 11.05 -6.57 6.17
CA ALA A 115 11.68 -5.69 5.21
C ALA A 115 10.76 -4.47 5.03
N CYS A 116 11.26 -3.29 5.34
CA CYS A 116 10.48 -2.08 5.31
C CYS A 116 11.29 -0.94 4.71
N LEU A 117 10.79 -0.36 3.62
CA LEU A 117 11.38 0.80 2.98
C LEU A 117 10.48 1.99 3.27
N PHE A 118 11.02 3.03 3.88
CA PHE A 118 10.31 4.27 4.14
C PHE A 118 10.91 5.38 3.30
N SER A 119 10.16 5.87 2.32
CA SER A 119 10.65 6.89 1.39
C SER A 119 9.53 7.87 1.03
N PRO A 120 9.21 8.81 1.92
CA PRO A 120 8.11 9.75 1.68
C PRO A 120 8.35 10.71 0.51
N ASN A 121 9.60 10.80 0.02
CA ASN A 121 9.95 11.65 -1.12
C ASN A 121 10.33 10.80 -2.32
N MET A 122 9.43 9.91 -2.75
CA MET A 122 9.67 9.04 -3.90
C MET A 122 9.56 9.72 -5.25
N SER A 123 9.38 11.02 -5.27
CA SER A 123 9.32 11.76 -6.53
C SER A 123 10.72 12.13 -6.99
N ILE A 124 10.94 11.97 -8.28
CA ILE A 124 12.06 12.57 -9.02
C ILE A 124 13.44 12.35 -8.39
N GLY A 125 13.94 11.12 -8.48
CA GLY A 125 15.36 10.84 -8.26
C GLY A 125 15.86 10.94 -6.84
N VAL A 126 15.00 11.09 -5.86
CA VAL A 126 15.40 11.08 -4.46
C VAL A 126 14.82 9.86 -3.78
N ASN A 127 15.66 8.85 -3.63
CA ASN A 127 15.29 7.64 -2.90
C ASN A 127 16.11 7.60 -1.63
N GLN A 128 15.44 7.58 -0.49
CA GLN A 128 16.10 7.46 0.80
C GLN A 128 15.77 6.09 1.39
N LEU A 129 16.82 5.35 1.68
CA LEU A 129 16.72 4.05 2.33
C LEU A 129 16.95 4.23 3.82
N PHE A 130 16.08 3.66 4.62
CA PHE A 130 16.17 3.71 6.07
C PHE A 130 16.29 2.31 6.65
#